data_4e9bbd977c4b75d9c07e9dceab04e66c
#
_entry.id   4e9bbd977c4b75d9c07e9dceab04e66c
#
_cell.length_a   1.000
_cell.length_b   1.000
_cell.length_c   1.000
_cell.angle_alpha   90.00
_cell.angle_beta   90.00
_cell.angle_gamma   90.00
#
_symmetry.space_group_name_H-M   'P 1'
#
loop_
_entity.id
_entity.type
_entity.pdbx_description
1 polymer ?
#
loop_
_entity_poly.entity_id
_entity_poly.type
_entity_poly.pdbx_seq_one_letter_code
_entity_poly.pdbx_strand_id
1 'polypeptide(L)'
;MMKAFCALTAMTMASATFAGSAAEPAQPTHRYMIERTFPPGALDGVDAAAKKKVNENNATLNVTWEKSYANADKTKTYCVYDGPSEAAVREAAKLSGMPVDNVTEIPNDIKAEPPGAVQKIAAGYQRYLVKRSGAPVLKPNTEKKFGVTLITSYSSSDNRDTYWVYEAPSYAAVESAAKASGAPFESIAEIPETLYPN
;
A
#
# COMPACT_ATOMS: atom_id res chain seq x y z
N MET A 1 -83.91 -14.22 35.69
CA MET A 1 -83.51 -13.68 34.41
C MET A 1 -82.06 -13.15 34.59
N MET A 2 -81.00 -13.93 34.25
CA MET A 2 -79.64 -13.54 34.35
C MET A 2 -79.02 -13.57 32.92
N LYS A 3 -78.57 -12.40 32.44
CA LYS A 3 -77.89 -12.26 31.16
C LYS A 3 -76.39 -12.43 31.40
N ALA A 4 -75.82 -13.47 30.81
CA ALA A 4 -74.36 -13.67 30.78
C ALA A 4 -73.71 -12.75 29.71
N PHE A 5 -72.76 -11.94 30.15
CA PHE A 5 -71.88 -11.17 29.25
C PHE A 5 -70.65 -12.01 28.95
N CYS A 6 -70.46 -12.34 27.67
CA CYS A 6 -69.27 -13.00 27.18
C CYS A 6 -68.24 -11.92 26.75
N ALA A 7 -67.13 -11.80 27.48
CA ALA A 7 -66.04 -10.87 27.12
C ALA A 7 -65.12 -11.58 26.13
N LEU A 8 -65.03 -11.05 24.93
CA LEU A 8 -64.05 -11.49 23.86
C LEU A 8 -62.78 -10.74 24.03
N THR A 9 -61.74 -11.42 24.49
CA THR A 9 -60.39 -10.85 24.61
C THR A 9 -59.66 -10.97 23.24
N ALA A 10 -59.49 -9.85 22.58
CA ALA A 10 -58.72 -9.79 21.35
C ALA A 10 -57.19 -9.78 21.66
N MET A 11 -56.51 -10.83 21.26
CA MET A 11 -55.03 -10.98 21.39
C MET A 11 -54.37 -10.34 20.18
N THR A 12 -53.83 -9.12 20.35
CA THR A 12 -53.03 -8.43 19.31
C THR A 12 -51.64 -9.05 19.23
N MET A 13 -51.35 -9.76 18.14
CA MET A 13 -49.99 -10.19 17.82
C MET A 13 -49.18 -9.00 17.28
N ALA A 14 -48.17 -8.56 18.04
CA ALA A 14 -47.21 -7.60 17.59
C ALA A 14 -46.20 -8.29 16.64
N SER A 15 -46.27 -7.99 15.36
CA SER A 15 -45.26 -8.42 14.37
C SER A 15 -44.01 -7.57 14.55
N ALA A 16 -42.94 -8.16 15.10
CA ALA A 16 -41.62 -7.54 15.11
C ALA A 16 -41.05 -7.57 13.69
N THR A 17 -41.06 -6.44 13.02
CA THR A 17 -40.31 -6.24 11.78
C THR A 17 -38.81 -6.17 12.11
N PHE A 18 -38.08 -7.23 11.78
CA PHE A 18 -36.60 -7.17 11.73
C PHE A 18 -36.22 -6.20 10.61
N ALA A 19 -35.79 -4.99 10.97
CA ALA A 19 -35.12 -4.09 10.05
C ALA A 19 -33.77 -4.78 9.69
N GLY A 20 -33.71 -5.35 8.50
CA GLY A 20 -32.44 -5.83 7.94
C GLY A 20 -31.45 -4.68 7.92
N SER A 21 -30.35 -4.83 8.62
CA SER A 21 -29.22 -3.90 8.52
C SER A 21 -28.78 -3.87 7.06
N ALA A 22 -29.11 -2.78 6.36
CA ALA A 22 -28.53 -2.53 5.05
C ALA A 22 -27.02 -2.46 5.23
N ALA A 23 -26.28 -3.29 4.51
CA ALA A 23 -24.83 -3.22 4.51
C ALA A 23 -24.42 -1.79 4.11
N GLU A 24 -23.66 -1.14 4.97
CA GLU A 24 -23.12 0.18 4.68
C GLU A 24 -22.34 0.11 3.35
N PRO A 25 -22.56 1.04 2.40
CA PRO A 25 -21.85 1.00 1.12
C PRO A 25 -20.35 1.01 1.38
N ALA A 26 -19.62 0.11 0.73
CA ALA A 26 -18.18 0.02 0.85
C ALA A 26 -17.56 1.39 0.58
N GLN A 27 -16.79 1.91 1.54
CA GLN A 27 -16.08 3.18 1.37
C GLN A 27 -15.12 3.06 0.17
N PRO A 28 -15.00 4.11 -0.67
CA PRO A 28 -14.01 4.09 -1.73
C PRO A 28 -12.62 3.89 -1.13
N THR A 29 -11.85 2.98 -1.71
CA THR A 29 -10.47 2.75 -1.29
C THR A 29 -9.54 3.58 -2.16
N HIS A 30 -8.53 4.18 -1.51
CA HIS A 30 -7.45 4.93 -2.12
C HIS A 30 -6.14 4.19 -1.86
N ARG A 31 -5.20 4.34 -2.75
CA ARG A 31 -3.90 3.68 -2.64
C ARG A 31 -2.86 4.68 -2.17
N TYR A 32 -2.00 4.25 -1.24
CA TYR A 32 -1.01 5.11 -0.59
C TYR A 32 0.38 4.49 -0.61
N MET A 33 1.40 5.32 -0.83
CA MET A 33 2.79 5.03 -0.54
C MET A 33 3.14 5.63 0.82
N ILE A 34 3.64 4.79 1.74
CA ILE A 34 4.11 5.21 3.07
C ILE A 34 5.61 5.04 3.12
N GLU A 35 6.33 6.14 3.35
CA GLU A 35 7.75 6.11 3.64
C GLU A 35 7.96 5.99 5.15
N ARG A 36 8.87 5.10 5.56
CA ARG A 36 9.17 4.84 6.97
C ARG A 36 10.66 4.71 7.19
N THR A 37 11.15 5.28 8.28
CA THR A 37 12.51 5.08 8.76
C THR A 37 12.46 4.35 10.10
N PHE A 38 13.24 3.29 10.22
CA PHE A 38 13.33 2.43 11.39
C PHE A 38 14.73 2.50 12.00
N PRO A 39 14.86 2.32 13.32
CA PRO A 39 16.15 2.02 13.92
C PRO A 39 16.73 0.72 13.34
N PRO A 40 18.07 0.58 13.26
CA PRO A 40 18.70 -0.69 12.87
C PRO A 40 18.18 -1.87 13.70
N GLY A 41 17.89 -2.98 13.03
CA GLY A 41 17.38 -4.20 13.67
C GLY A 41 15.90 -4.22 14.01
N ALA A 42 15.17 -3.11 13.87
CA ALA A 42 13.74 -3.04 14.21
C ALA A 42 12.86 -3.99 13.37
N LEU A 43 13.29 -4.33 12.16
CA LEU A 43 12.56 -5.23 11.26
C LEU A 43 13.14 -6.65 11.21
N ASP A 44 14.19 -6.97 12.00
CA ASP A 44 14.82 -8.31 11.95
C ASP A 44 13.91 -9.42 12.50
N GLY A 45 12.98 -9.07 13.38
CA GLY A 45 12.04 -10.01 14.01
C GLY A 45 10.64 -10.03 13.38
N VAL A 46 10.45 -9.47 12.17
CA VAL A 46 9.13 -9.45 11.53
C VAL A 46 8.79 -10.82 10.95
N ASP A 47 8.23 -11.65 11.81
CA ASP A 47 7.73 -13.00 11.48
C ASP A 47 6.25 -12.99 11.05
N ALA A 48 5.70 -14.17 10.79
CA ALA A 48 4.29 -14.33 10.40
C ALA A 48 3.31 -13.84 11.48
N ALA A 49 3.67 -13.96 12.77
CA ALA A 49 2.81 -13.49 13.87
C ALA A 49 2.77 -11.97 13.93
N ALA A 50 3.92 -11.32 13.76
CA ALA A 50 4.01 -9.85 13.68
C ALA A 50 3.23 -9.31 12.48
N LYS A 51 3.38 -9.92 11.30
CA LYS A 51 2.60 -9.55 10.10
C LYS A 51 1.10 -9.71 10.31
N LYS A 52 0.68 -10.84 10.91
CA LYS A 52 -0.73 -11.09 11.25
C LYS A 52 -1.28 -9.98 12.14
N LYS A 53 -0.54 -9.57 13.18
CA LYS A 53 -0.96 -8.50 14.08
C LYS A 53 -1.13 -7.16 13.36
N VAL A 54 -0.20 -6.82 12.46
CA VAL A 54 -0.31 -5.62 11.62
C VAL A 54 -1.57 -5.69 10.75
N ASN A 55 -1.84 -6.83 10.11
CA ASN A 55 -3.04 -7.01 9.27
C ASN A 55 -4.33 -6.92 10.09
N GLU A 56 -4.38 -7.46 11.31
CA GLU A 56 -5.51 -7.33 12.21
C GLU A 56 -5.78 -5.86 12.59
N ASN A 57 -4.74 -5.10 12.94
CA ASN A 57 -4.85 -3.68 13.24
C ASN A 57 -5.35 -2.89 12.01
N ASN A 58 -4.79 -3.17 10.84
CA ASN A 58 -5.19 -2.54 9.58
C ASN A 58 -6.66 -2.81 9.27
N ALA A 59 -7.13 -4.04 9.43
CA ALA A 59 -8.51 -4.44 9.15
C ALA A 59 -9.54 -3.68 10.00
N THR A 60 -9.20 -3.28 11.22
CA THR A 60 -10.10 -2.48 12.08
C THR A 60 -10.42 -1.11 11.49
N LEU A 61 -9.63 -0.63 10.54
CA LEU A 61 -9.75 0.67 9.90
C LEU A 61 -10.01 0.55 8.38
N ASN A 62 -10.36 -0.64 7.89
CA ASN A 62 -10.52 -0.94 6.46
C ASN A 62 -9.26 -0.60 5.64
N VAL A 63 -8.08 -0.79 6.25
CA VAL A 63 -6.78 -0.61 5.60
C VAL A 63 -6.23 -1.98 5.22
N THR A 64 -5.64 -2.09 4.04
CA THR A 64 -5.00 -3.32 3.53
C THR A 64 -3.55 -3.03 3.18
N TRP A 65 -2.63 -3.83 3.73
CA TRP A 65 -1.24 -3.81 3.33
C TRP A 65 -1.03 -4.66 2.08
N GLU A 66 -0.53 -4.07 0.99
CA GLU A 66 -0.23 -4.81 -0.22
C GLU A 66 1.20 -5.41 -0.20
N LYS A 67 2.19 -4.56 0.02
CA LYS A 67 3.62 -4.91 0.07
C LYS A 67 4.46 -3.79 0.68
N SER A 68 5.71 -4.11 1.01
CA SER A 68 6.71 -3.11 1.39
C SER A 68 8.05 -3.44 0.74
N TYR A 69 8.65 -2.46 0.11
CA TYR A 69 10.04 -2.52 -0.36
C TYR A 69 10.95 -2.07 0.78
N ALA A 70 11.95 -2.88 1.12
CA ALA A 70 12.90 -2.59 2.17
C ALA A 70 14.31 -2.45 1.60
N ASN A 71 15.07 -1.48 2.10
CA ASN A 71 16.48 -1.35 1.80
C ASN A 71 17.32 -2.46 2.49
N ALA A 72 18.59 -2.60 2.12
CA ALA A 72 19.42 -3.73 2.52
C ALA A 72 19.60 -3.86 4.04
N ASP A 73 19.71 -2.76 4.77
CA ASP A 73 19.85 -2.73 6.23
C ASP A 73 18.51 -2.63 6.98
N LYS A 74 17.39 -2.70 6.24
CA LYS A 74 16.01 -2.63 6.75
C LYS A 74 15.70 -1.38 7.59
N THR A 75 16.47 -0.33 7.40
CA THR A 75 16.21 0.95 8.09
C THR A 75 15.22 1.84 7.37
N LYS A 76 14.96 1.60 6.06
CA LYS A 76 13.98 2.32 5.29
C LYS A 76 13.05 1.41 4.52
N THR A 77 11.74 1.74 4.55
CA THR A 77 10.74 1.03 3.75
C THR A 77 9.85 1.99 2.97
N TYR A 78 9.37 1.49 1.84
CA TYR A 78 8.35 2.11 1.00
C TYR A 78 7.19 1.14 0.89
N CYS A 79 6.11 1.45 1.58
CA CYS A 79 5.01 0.52 1.81
C CYS A 79 3.77 0.94 1.02
N VAL A 80 3.18 0.00 0.29
CA VAL A 80 1.95 0.22 -0.48
C VAL A 80 0.77 -0.30 0.32
N TYR A 81 -0.22 0.57 0.51
CA TYR A 81 -1.45 0.28 1.25
C TYR A 81 -2.67 0.77 0.49
N ASP A 82 -3.78 0.06 0.65
CA ASP A 82 -5.12 0.55 0.33
C ASP A 82 -5.85 0.95 1.62
N GLY A 83 -6.64 2.02 1.56
CA GLY A 83 -7.42 2.47 2.70
C GLY A 83 -8.45 3.54 2.33
N PRO A 84 -9.44 3.81 3.21
CA PRO A 84 -10.48 4.78 2.93
C PRO A 84 -10.00 6.25 2.98
N SER A 85 -8.87 6.51 3.65
CA SER A 85 -8.28 7.84 3.76
C SER A 85 -6.85 7.79 4.28
N GLU A 86 -6.07 8.86 4.05
CA GLU A 86 -4.73 9.02 4.67
C GLU A 86 -4.80 8.95 6.20
N ALA A 87 -5.83 9.52 6.82
CA ALA A 87 -6.03 9.49 8.27
C ALA A 87 -6.17 8.05 8.79
N ALA A 88 -6.95 7.20 8.10
CA ALA A 88 -7.10 5.79 8.45
C ALA A 88 -5.75 5.03 8.35
N VAL A 89 -4.99 5.28 7.28
CA VAL A 89 -3.67 4.68 7.07
C VAL A 89 -2.67 5.10 8.17
N ARG A 90 -2.66 6.37 8.57
CA ARG A 90 -1.83 6.87 9.67
C ARG A 90 -2.23 6.28 11.02
N GLU A 91 -3.52 6.15 11.30
CA GLU A 91 -4.00 5.53 12.55
C GLU A 91 -3.69 4.04 12.59
N ALA A 92 -3.83 3.30 11.49
CA ALA A 92 -3.43 1.90 11.39
C ALA A 92 -1.93 1.70 11.69
N ALA A 93 -1.09 2.59 11.17
CA ALA A 93 0.35 2.59 11.48
C ALA A 93 0.61 2.81 12.95
N LYS A 94 -0.07 3.79 13.56
CA LYS A 94 0.04 4.10 15.00
C LYS A 94 -0.42 2.93 15.89
N LEU A 95 -1.53 2.26 15.57
CA LEU A 95 -1.99 1.06 16.27
C LEU A 95 -0.96 -0.07 16.22
N SER A 96 -0.19 -0.13 15.15
CA SER A 96 0.87 -1.12 14.96
C SER A 96 2.24 -0.67 15.49
N GLY A 97 2.34 0.53 16.10
CA GLY A 97 3.60 1.10 16.58
C GLY A 97 4.61 1.40 15.47
N MET A 98 4.14 1.58 14.22
CA MET A 98 5.00 1.80 13.06
C MET A 98 5.26 3.30 12.83
N PRO A 99 6.51 3.72 12.56
CA PRO A 99 6.80 5.09 12.20
C PRO A 99 6.16 5.46 10.85
N VAL A 100 5.92 6.75 10.64
CA VAL A 100 5.42 7.30 9.37
C VAL A 100 6.16 8.61 9.10
N ASP A 101 7.06 8.60 8.12
CA ASP A 101 7.78 9.80 7.70
C ASP A 101 6.93 10.61 6.71
N ASN A 102 6.36 9.91 5.70
CA ASN A 102 5.51 10.51 4.68
C ASN A 102 4.40 9.55 4.25
N VAL A 103 3.27 10.11 3.83
CA VAL A 103 2.18 9.38 3.16
C VAL A 103 1.82 10.14 1.89
N THR A 104 1.85 9.46 0.76
CA THR A 104 1.49 10.00 -0.55
C THR A 104 0.37 9.16 -1.14
N GLU A 105 -0.76 9.76 -1.48
CA GLU A 105 -1.79 9.08 -2.27
C GLU A 105 -1.26 8.84 -3.68
N ILE A 106 -1.34 7.59 -4.16
CA ILE A 106 -0.77 7.13 -5.43
C ILE A 106 -1.84 6.47 -6.31
N PRO A 107 -2.82 7.25 -6.82
CA PRO A 107 -3.95 6.70 -7.57
C PRO A 107 -3.54 6.14 -8.94
N ASN A 108 -2.36 6.49 -9.45
CA ASN A 108 -1.93 6.17 -10.80
C ASN A 108 -0.72 5.22 -10.81
N ASP A 109 -0.83 4.14 -11.55
CA ASP A 109 0.28 3.28 -11.93
C ASP A 109 0.60 3.53 -13.42
N ILE A 110 1.83 3.94 -13.74
CA ILE A 110 2.29 4.05 -15.13
C ILE A 110 2.53 2.65 -15.70
N LYS A 111 3.00 1.74 -14.83
CA LYS A 111 3.13 0.31 -15.10
C LYS A 111 2.69 -0.47 -13.87
N ALA A 112 1.55 -1.15 -13.97
CA ALA A 112 1.07 -2.02 -12.92
C ALA A 112 1.91 -3.32 -12.85
N GLU A 113 2.25 -3.72 -11.63
CA GLU A 113 2.77 -5.07 -11.37
C GLU A 113 1.58 -6.05 -11.33
N PRO A 114 1.69 -7.25 -11.96
CA PRO A 114 0.61 -8.23 -11.86
C PRO A 114 0.31 -8.59 -10.40
N PRO A 115 -0.97 -8.62 -9.99
CA PRO A 115 -1.35 -8.97 -8.62
C PRO A 115 -0.76 -10.32 -8.19
N GLY A 116 -0.13 -10.35 -7.01
CA GLY A 116 0.42 -11.58 -6.43
C GLY A 116 1.71 -12.10 -7.09
N ALA A 117 2.31 -11.38 -8.02
CA ALA A 117 3.57 -11.76 -8.63
C ALA A 117 4.73 -11.46 -7.67
N VAL A 118 5.25 -12.50 -7.03
CA VAL A 118 6.59 -12.45 -6.42
C VAL A 118 7.60 -12.53 -7.57
N GLN A 119 8.02 -11.39 -8.08
CA GLN A 119 8.98 -11.38 -9.18
C GLN A 119 10.37 -11.75 -8.66
N LYS A 120 10.90 -12.84 -9.19
CA LYS A 120 12.30 -13.22 -8.96
C LYS A 120 13.19 -12.22 -9.69
N ILE A 121 14.10 -11.57 -8.95
CA ILE A 121 15.10 -10.69 -9.53
C ILE A 121 16.00 -11.51 -10.46
N ALA A 122 16.28 -11.01 -11.65
CA ALA A 122 17.14 -11.67 -12.62
C ALA A 122 18.57 -11.84 -12.07
N ALA A 123 19.23 -12.96 -12.43
CA ALA A 123 20.60 -13.21 -11.97
C ALA A 123 21.55 -12.08 -12.40
N GLY A 124 22.31 -11.55 -11.43
CA GLY A 124 23.22 -10.42 -11.67
C GLY A 124 22.56 -9.04 -11.69
N TYR A 125 21.25 -8.99 -11.39
CA TYR A 125 20.50 -7.74 -11.24
C TYR A 125 20.11 -7.51 -9.78
N GLN A 126 19.83 -6.27 -9.45
CA GLN A 126 19.32 -5.82 -8.15
C GLN A 126 18.12 -4.92 -8.39
N ARG A 127 17.28 -4.77 -7.37
CA ARG A 127 16.08 -3.92 -7.43
C ARG A 127 16.36 -2.59 -6.77
N TYR A 128 15.87 -1.53 -7.40
CA TYR A 128 16.06 -0.15 -6.94
C TYR A 128 14.74 0.61 -6.99
N LEU A 129 14.49 1.43 -5.98
CA LEU A 129 13.42 2.40 -5.98
C LEU A 129 14.01 3.80 -6.18
N VAL A 130 13.52 4.49 -7.21
CA VAL A 130 13.88 5.88 -7.52
C VAL A 130 12.71 6.77 -7.18
N LYS A 131 12.91 7.64 -6.18
CA LYS A 131 11.95 8.69 -5.87
C LYS A 131 12.26 9.94 -6.69
N ARG A 132 11.24 10.52 -7.31
CA ARG A 132 11.35 11.72 -8.13
C ARG A 132 10.32 12.76 -7.74
N SER A 133 10.72 14.03 -7.82
CA SER A 133 9.80 15.17 -7.80
C SER A 133 9.47 15.58 -9.23
N GLY A 134 8.18 15.77 -9.52
CA GLY A 134 7.69 16.22 -10.81
C GLY A 134 7.32 15.12 -11.78
N ALA A 135 6.58 15.51 -12.82
CA ALA A 135 6.03 14.59 -13.80
C ALA A 135 7.13 13.77 -14.49
N PRO A 136 6.91 12.46 -14.64
CA PRO A 136 7.87 11.59 -15.27
C PRO A 136 8.05 11.95 -16.75
N VAL A 137 9.26 12.28 -17.15
CA VAL A 137 9.61 12.38 -18.56
C VAL A 137 10.14 11.02 -19.00
N LEU A 138 9.24 10.17 -19.49
CA LEU A 138 9.65 8.91 -20.12
C LEU A 138 10.27 9.21 -21.49
N LYS A 139 11.57 9.09 -21.60
CA LYS A 139 12.25 9.03 -22.90
C LYS A 139 12.33 7.56 -23.32
N PRO A 140 11.61 7.13 -24.36
CA PRO A 140 11.63 5.74 -24.83
C PRO A 140 13.05 5.23 -25.01
N ASN A 141 13.35 4.02 -24.55
CA ASN A 141 14.64 3.32 -24.69
C ASN A 141 15.83 3.89 -23.90
N THR A 142 15.70 4.95 -23.09
CA THR A 142 16.80 5.45 -22.27
C THR A 142 17.27 4.40 -21.28
N GLU A 143 16.32 3.75 -20.61
CA GLU A 143 16.58 2.72 -19.60
C GLU A 143 17.27 1.50 -20.19
N LYS A 144 16.82 1.03 -21.36
CA LYS A 144 17.41 -0.14 -22.05
C LYS A 144 18.89 0.07 -22.39
N LYS A 145 19.32 1.30 -22.72
CA LYS A 145 20.72 1.62 -23.02
C LYS A 145 21.65 1.33 -21.85
N PHE A 146 21.14 1.41 -20.63
CA PHE A 146 21.89 1.15 -19.39
C PHE A 146 21.58 -0.23 -18.78
N GLY A 147 20.83 -1.08 -19.47
CA GLY A 147 20.40 -2.39 -18.94
C GLY A 147 19.37 -2.29 -17.82
N VAL A 148 18.66 -1.18 -17.73
CA VAL A 148 17.67 -0.92 -16.68
C VAL A 148 16.28 -1.31 -17.17
N THR A 149 15.53 -2.05 -16.36
CA THR A 149 14.16 -2.49 -16.67
C THR A 149 13.19 -1.91 -15.64
N LEU A 150 12.17 -1.19 -16.08
CA LEU A 150 11.08 -0.74 -15.23
C LEU A 150 10.18 -1.93 -14.85
N ILE A 151 9.98 -2.14 -13.55
CA ILE A 151 9.11 -3.19 -13.00
C ILE A 151 7.72 -2.64 -12.73
N THR A 152 7.64 -1.59 -11.94
CA THR A 152 6.39 -0.87 -11.62
C THR A 152 6.69 0.58 -11.29
N SER A 153 5.66 1.41 -11.29
CA SER A 153 5.79 2.80 -10.87
C SER A 153 4.49 3.33 -10.31
N TYR A 154 4.59 4.24 -9.37
CA TYR A 154 3.49 4.87 -8.66
C TYR A 154 3.59 6.38 -8.78
N SER A 155 2.46 7.07 -8.86
CA SER A 155 2.43 8.52 -9.00
C SER A 155 1.30 9.11 -8.17
N SER A 156 1.59 10.24 -7.51
CA SER A 156 0.54 11.10 -6.94
C SER A 156 -0.37 11.65 -8.03
N SER A 157 -1.58 12.10 -7.65
CA SER A 157 -2.57 12.62 -8.60
C SER A 157 -2.07 13.84 -9.38
N ASP A 158 -1.23 14.66 -8.77
CA ASP A 158 -0.60 15.84 -9.37
C ASP A 158 0.77 15.55 -10.03
N ASN A 159 1.21 14.28 -10.00
CA ASN A 159 2.52 13.82 -10.48
C ASN A 159 3.73 14.52 -9.83
N ARG A 160 3.56 15.11 -8.65
CA ARG A 160 4.68 15.73 -7.94
C ARG A 160 5.59 14.72 -7.29
N ASP A 161 5.01 13.64 -6.76
CA ASP A 161 5.75 12.53 -6.17
C ASP A 161 5.57 11.29 -7.02
N THR A 162 6.67 10.71 -7.47
CA THR A 162 6.69 9.48 -8.25
C THR A 162 7.72 8.51 -7.69
N TYR A 163 7.35 7.21 -7.67
CA TYR A 163 8.18 6.12 -7.17
C TYR A 163 8.33 5.09 -8.28
N TRP A 164 9.55 4.85 -8.71
CA TRP A 164 9.87 3.98 -9.82
C TRP A 164 10.69 2.80 -9.34
N VAL A 165 10.19 1.60 -9.54
CA VAL A 165 10.88 0.36 -9.18
C VAL A 165 11.53 -0.22 -10.42
N TYR A 166 12.86 -0.32 -10.39
CA TYR A 166 13.67 -0.84 -11.48
C TYR A 166 14.43 -2.10 -11.07
N GLU A 167 14.72 -2.95 -12.06
CA GLU A 167 15.79 -3.92 -12.01
C GLU A 167 16.95 -3.46 -12.87
N ALA A 168 18.18 -3.54 -12.34
CA ALA A 168 19.39 -3.07 -12.98
C ALA A 168 20.62 -3.85 -12.51
N PRO A 169 21.71 -3.89 -13.33
CA PRO A 169 22.95 -4.57 -12.95
C PRO A 169 23.71 -3.84 -11.83
N SER A 170 23.46 -2.54 -11.61
CA SER A 170 24.11 -1.78 -10.55
C SER A 170 23.41 -0.45 -10.25
N TYR A 171 23.71 0.13 -9.09
CA TYR A 171 23.32 1.49 -8.72
C TYR A 171 23.70 2.51 -9.79
N ALA A 172 24.95 2.44 -10.31
CA ALA A 172 25.47 3.36 -11.32
C ALA A 172 24.66 3.30 -12.64
N ALA A 173 24.15 2.12 -13.00
CA ALA A 173 23.29 1.97 -14.17
C ALA A 173 21.97 2.72 -13.99
N VAL A 174 21.32 2.57 -12.81
CA VAL A 174 20.08 3.28 -12.47
C VAL A 174 20.31 4.78 -12.44
N GLU A 175 21.37 5.23 -11.79
CA GLU A 175 21.71 6.66 -11.69
C GLU A 175 21.95 7.27 -13.08
N SER A 176 22.69 6.55 -13.95
CA SER A 176 22.94 6.99 -15.33
C SER A 176 21.65 7.07 -16.15
N ALA A 177 20.77 6.06 -16.04
CA ALA A 177 19.47 6.08 -16.69
C ALA A 177 18.59 7.22 -16.16
N ALA A 178 18.57 7.44 -14.85
CA ALA A 178 17.84 8.51 -14.20
C ALA A 178 18.29 9.90 -14.69
N LYS A 179 19.62 10.15 -14.73
CA LYS A 179 20.20 11.39 -15.26
C LYS A 179 19.90 11.57 -16.76
N ALA A 180 20.04 10.52 -17.55
CA ALA A 180 19.77 10.56 -19.00
C ALA A 180 18.30 10.80 -19.34
N SER A 181 17.37 10.43 -18.46
CA SER A 181 15.94 10.73 -18.63
C SER A 181 15.65 12.23 -18.59
N GLY A 182 16.53 13.02 -17.99
CA GLY A 182 16.37 14.46 -17.80
C GLY A 182 15.36 14.86 -16.74
N ALA A 183 14.76 13.90 -16.05
CA ALA A 183 13.89 14.17 -14.91
C ALA A 183 14.71 14.19 -13.61
N PRO A 184 14.52 15.18 -12.73
CA PRO A 184 15.20 15.20 -11.44
C PRO A 184 14.78 13.98 -10.59
N PHE A 185 15.66 13.53 -9.74
CA PHE A 185 15.35 12.51 -8.73
C PHE A 185 15.87 12.96 -7.36
N GLU A 186 15.13 12.59 -6.31
CA GLU A 186 15.48 12.91 -4.94
C GLU A 186 16.41 11.87 -4.34
N SER A 187 16.08 10.61 -4.59
CA SER A 187 16.83 9.48 -4.03
C SER A 187 16.75 8.24 -4.92
N ILE A 188 17.76 7.39 -4.77
CA ILE A 188 17.80 6.02 -5.28
C ILE A 188 18.10 5.13 -4.09
N ALA A 189 17.23 4.19 -3.80
CA ALA A 189 17.41 3.18 -2.76
C ALA A 189 17.51 1.79 -3.39
N GLU A 190 18.53 1.01 -3.03
CA GLU A 190 18.53 -0.41 -3.31
C GLU A 190 17.50 -1.09 -2.39
N ILE A 191 16.61 -1.89 -2.97
CA ILE A 191 15.50 -2.54 -2.27
C ILE A 191 15.53 -4.05 -2.55
N PRO A 192 16.51 -4.79 -1.99
CA PRO A 192 16.71 -6.21 -2.25
C PRO A 192 15.56 -7.07 -1.76
N GLU A 193 14.76 -6.58 -0.82
CA GLU A 193 13.68 -7.32 -0.19
C GLU A 193 12.33 -6.67 -0.47
N THR A 194 11.34 -7.51 -0.79
CA THR A 194 9.93 -7.11 -0.82
C THR A 194 9.16 -7.95 0.18
N LEU A 195 8.59 -7.30 1.17
CA LEU A 195 7.77 -7.92 2.21
C LEU A 195 6.31 -7.94 1.76
N TYR A 196 5.65 -9.07 1.99
CA TYR A 196 4.23 -9.28 1.73
C TYR A 196 3.48 -9.57 3.04
N PRO A 197 2.17 -9.33 3.09
CA PRO A 197 1.36 -9.55 4.29
C PRO A 197 1.29 -11.01 4.77
N ASN A 198 1.59 -11.96 3.90
CA ASN A 198 1.52 -13.42 4.17
C ASN A 198 2.93 -14.01 4.27
#